data_2d7afc70bfb6cc620fdaf5e578036713
#
_entry.id   2d7afc70bfb6cc620fdaf5e578036713
#
_cell.length_a   1.000
_cell.length_b   1.000
_cell.length_c   1.000
_cell.angle_alpha   90.00
_cell.angle_beta   90.00
_cell.angle_gamma   90.00
#
_symmetry.space_group_name_H-M   'P 1'
#
loop_
_entity.id
_entity.type
_entity.pdbx_description
1 polymer ?
#
loop_
_entity_poly.entity_id
_entity_poly.type
_entity_poly.pdbx_seq_one_letter_code
_entity_poly.pdbx_strand_id
1 'polypeptide(L)'
;MNIKKKILMIAVGPVLMLGVISIFFINTQVRKAVTSEIEEALKGTAAATLAAYDQNAGDYIQSTNGDIWKGSYNISKSESLVDKIKSNSGMDVTFFYGDERIMTSAKDANGDRVLGSRAGDKIVEKVLKGGEEYFSSAVSIEGELNYGYFMPVHQNDSDNQIIGMIFVGTNLKEKEAVVKRILSSICSSVIVVMLICIAVGIRLAGSMSRNIKTSIQLVGRLAEGNLDVWVDDKLLKKKDEIGELSRVTITLRDTMRSTIKEITDNAKALLEASQLLGTAADNTNGTMNDARR
;
A
#
# COMPACT_ATOMS: atom_id res chain seq x y z
N MET A 1 -10.20 -29.83 5.32
CA MET A 1 -10.27 -28.57 4.52
C MET A 1 -10.14 -28.93 3.04
N ASN A 2 -11.09 -28.48 2.19
CA ASN A 2 -11.15 -28.83 0.75
C ASN A 2 -9.94 -28.21 0.01
N ILE A 3 -9.38 -28.91 -0.99
CA ILE A 3 -8.24 -28.47 -1.83
C ILE A 3 -8.44 -27.04 -2.34
N LYS A 4 -9.66 -26.73 -2.82
CA LYS A 4 -10.02 -25.37 -3.27
C LYS A 4 -9.77 -24.31 -2.21
N LYS A 5 -10.14 -24.57 -0.95
CA LYS A 5 -9.92 -23.62 0.17
C LYS A 5 -8.44 -23.45 0.49
N LYS A 6 -7.63 -24.52 0.42
CA LYS A 6 -6.18 -24.44 0.64
C LYS A 6 -5.50 -23.59 -0.43
N ILE A 7 -5.78 -23.85 -1.70
CA ILE A 7 -5.22 -23.07 -2.83
C ILE A 7 -5.66 -21.62 -2.74
N LEU A 8 -6.93 -21.34 -2.43
CA LEU A 8 -7.44 -19.99 -2.29
C LEU A 8 -6.75 -19.23 -1.14
N MET A 9 -6.54 -19.87 0.00
CA MET A 9 -5.87 -19.26 1.14
C MET A 9 -4.41 -18.91 0.82
N ILE A 10 -3.70 -19.77 0.11
CA ILE A 10 -2.31 -19.55 -0.31
C ILE A 10 -2.24 -18.42 -1.37
N ALA A 11 -3.19 -18.37 -2.30
CA ALA A 11 -3.19 -17.38 -3.38
C ALA A 11 -3.66 -16.00 -2.92
N VAL A 12 -4.67 -15.92 -2.06
CA VAL A 12 -5.33 -14.66 -1.66
C VAL A 12 -4.80 -14.12 -0.33
N GLY A 13 -4.40 -15.00 0.59
CA GLY A 13 -3.92 -14.62 1.91
C GLY A 13 -2.78 -13.60 1.89
N PRO A 14 -1.67 -13.85 1.16
CA PRO A 14 -0.56 -12.90 1.05
C PRO A 14 -0.97 -11.55 0.42
N VAL A 15 -1.87 -11.56 -0.56
CA VAL A 15 -2.36 -10.34 -1.24
C VAL A 15 -3.14 -9.46 -0.26
N LEU A 16 -4.02 -10.06 0.54
CA LEU A 16 -4.77 -9.34 1.58
C LEU A 16 -3.83 -8.77 2.65
N MET A 17 -2.88 -9.57 3.12
CA MET A 17 -1.90 -9.12 4.12
C MET A 17 -1.05 -7.95 3.61
N LEU A 18 -0.53 -8.06 2.39
CA LEU A 18 0.25 -6.99 1.75
C LEU A 18 -0.59 -5.73 1.53
N GLY A 19 -1.85 -5.88 1.11
CA GLY A 19 -2.76 -4.75 0.92
C GLY A 19 -3.02 -3.99 2.22
N VAL A 20 -3.29 -4.68 3.32
CA VAL A 20 -3.51 -4.05 4.64
C VAL A 20 -2.24 -3.36 5.14
N ILE A 21 -1.08 -4.03 5.06
CA ILE A 21 0.21 -3.46 5.45
C ILE A 21 0.53 -2.21 4.62
N SER A 22 0.31 -2.27 3.30
CA SER A 22 0.55 -1.14 2.39
C SER A 22 -0.32 0.07 2.75
N ILE A 23 -1.61 -0.11 3.00
CA ILE A 23 -2.51 0.98 3.39
C ILE A 23 -2.05 1.63 4.70
N PHE A 24 -1.68 0.83 5.70
CA PHE A 24 -1.17 1.34 6.97
C PHE A 24 0.14 2.14 6.78
N PHE A 25 1.07 1.58 6.02
CA PHE A 25 2.36 2.22 5.75
C PHE A 25 2.21 3.52 4.95
N ILE A 26 1.39 3.52 3.90
CA ILE A 26 1.11 4.71 3.08
C ILE A 26 0.52 5.83 3.94
N ASN A 27 -0.47 5.52 4.80
CA ASN A 27 -1.08 6.53 5.66
C ASN A 27 -0.07 7.22 6.58
N THR A 28 0.83 6.45 7.20
CA THR A 28 1.85 7.00 8.10
C THR A 28 2.92 7.79 7.36
N GLN A 29 3.43 7.28 6.25
CA GLN A 29 4.50 7.91 5.47
C GLN A 29 4.03 9.17 4.75
N VAL A 30 2.86 9.15 4.12
CA VAL A 30 2.32 10.32 3.42
C VAL A 30 2.06 11.46 4.40
N ARG A 31 1.46 11.18 5.56
CA ARG A 31 1.25 12.22 6.58
C ARG A 31 2.56 12.82 7.05
N LYS A 32 3.56 12.00 7.36
CA LYS A 32 4.87 12.46 7.80
C LYS A 32 5.57 13.30 6.73
N ALA A 33 5.57 12.84 5.48
CA ALA A 33 6.20 13.55 4.37
C ALA A 33 5.54 14.91 4.12
N VAL A 34 4.20 14.96 4.08
CA VAL A 34 3.47 16.23 3.87
C VAL A 34 3.67 17.18 5.03
N THR A 35 3.70 16.70 6.28
CA THR A 35 3.95 17.57 7.44
C THR A 35 5.36 18.15 7.40
N SER A 36 6.37 17.36 7.03
CA SER A 36 7.75 17.83 6.85
C SER A 36 7.87 18.86 5.73
N GLU A 37 7.19 18.65 4.61
CA GLU A 37 7.15 19.61 3.50
C GLU A 37 6.50 20.93 3.90
N ILE A 38 5.42 20.87 4.69
CA ILE A 38 4.76 22.08 5.22
C ILE A 38 5.73 22.81 6.16
N GLU A 39 6.41 22.12 7.06
CA GLU A 39 7.38 22.70 7.97
C GLU A 39 8.50 23.42 7.22
N GLU A 40 9.10 22.79 6.21
CA GLU A 40 10.15 23.39 5.39
C GLU A 40 9.66 24.61 4.61
N ALA A 41 8.46 24.56 4.05
CA ALA A 41 7.88 25.69 3.34
C ALA A 41 7.59 26.87 4.27
N LEU A 42 7.07 26.61 5.48
CA LEU A 42 6.85 27.64 6.50
C LEU A 42 8.17 28.25 6.97
N LYS A 43 9.19 27.42 7.23
CA LYS A 43 10.54 27.86 7.58
C LYS A 43 11.15 28.74 6.51
N GLY A 44 11.10 28.32 5.25
CA GLY A 44 11.61 29.08 4.12
C GLY A 44 10.92 30.44 3.97
N THR A 45 9.60 30.49 4.18
CA THR A 45 8.83 31.74 4.14
C THR A 45 9.17 32.65 5.33
N ALA A 46 9.38 32.08 6.53
CA ALA A 46 9.80 32.84 7.71
C ALA A 46 11.19 33.47 7.51
N ALA A 47 12.15 32.69 7.01
CA ALA A 47 13.49 33.17 6.69
C ALA A 47 13.47 34.28 5.62
N ALA A 48 12.68 34.11 4.56
CA ALA A 48 12.51 35.14 3.54
C ALA A 48 11.86 36.42 4.08
N THR A 49 10.91 36.29 5.00
CA THR A 49 10.28 37.43 5.67
C THR A 49 11.26 38.19 6.55
N LEU A 50 12.03 37.46 7.35
CA LEU A 50 13.07 38.04 8.19
C LEU A 50 14.11 38.75 7.33
N ALA A 51 14.60 38.12 6.29
CA ALA A 51 15.55 38.73 5.34
C ALA A 51 15.00 40.03 4.70
N ALA A 52 13.69 40.07 4.39
CA ALA A 52 13.07 41.28 3.83
C ALA A 52 13.05 42.45 4.82
N TYR A 53 12.88 42.18 6.12
CA TYR A 53 13.01 43.23 7.15
C TYR A 53 14.50 43.63 7.38
N ASP A 54 15.41 42.64 7.38
CA ASP A 54 16.84 42.86 7.64
C ASP A 54 17.59 43.55 6.48
N GLN A 55 16.95 43.69 5.29
CA GLN A 55 17.45 44.59 4.26
C GLN A 55 17.55 46.05 4.71
N ASN A 56 16.83 46.44 5.76
CA ASN A 56 16.88 47.77 6.34
C ASN A 56 17.97 47.81 7.40
N ALA A 57 18.98 48.67 7.18
CA ALA A 57 20.07 48.83 8.14
C ALA A 57 19.58 49.52 9.45
N GLY A 58 20.19 49.15 10.56
CA GLY A 58 19.89 49.67 11.88
C GLY A 58 19.25 48.67 12.82
N ASP A 59 18.96 49.10 14.05
CA ASP A 59 18.39 48.25 15.08
C ASP A 59 16.86 48.23 15.02
N TYR A 60 16.27 47.22 15.68
CA TYR A 60 14.84 47.20 15.96
C TYR A 60 14.56 48.08 17.16
N ILE A 61 13.76 49.13 17.01
CA ILE A 61 13.44 50.08 18.06
C ILE A 61 11.93 50.27 18.16
N GLN A 62 11.44 50.48 19.38
CA GLN A 62 10.08 50.93 19.62
C GLN A 62 10.10 52.44 19.80
N SER A 63 9.33 53.14 18.96
CA SER A 63 9.16 54.57 19.03
C SER A 63 8.21 55.00 20.15
N THR A 64 8.18 56.29 20.49
CA THR A 64 7.34 56.84 21.57
C THR A 64 5.83 56.64 21.33
N ASN A 65 5.39 56.50 20.09
CA ASN A 65 4.00 56.20 19.74
C ASN A 65 3.69 54.69 19.71
N GLY A 66 4.64 53.82 20.06
CA GLY A 66 4.48 52.39 20.10
C GLY A 66 4.81 51.67 18.80
N ASP A 67 5.04 52.37 17.68
CA ASP A 67 5.42 51.75 16.41
C ASP A 67 6.80 51.09 16.48
N ILE A 68 6.96 49.93 15.90
CA ILE A 68 8.23 49.21 15.77
C ILE A 68 8.89 49.55 14.44
N TRP A 69 10.15 49.87 14.49
CA TRP A 69 10.98 50.29 13.38
C TRP A 69 12.21 49.37 13.23
N LYS A 70 12.64 49.12 12.02
CA LYS A 70 13.96 48.57 11.68
C LYS A 70 14.72 49.66 10.93
N GLY A 71 15.62 50.33 11.60
CA GLY A 71 16.26 51.52 11.06
C GLY A 71 15.24 52.59 10.63
N SER A 72 15.13 52.90 9.36
CA SER A 72 14.16 53.84 8.79
C SER A 72 12.83 53.19 8.33
N TYR A 73 12.69 51.88 8.43
CA TYR A 73 11.51 51.15 7.94
C TYR A 73 10.51 50.89 9.07
N ASN A 74 9.28 51.36 8.93
CA ASN A 74 8.22 51.14 9.91
C ASN A 74 7.58 49.77 9.72
N ILE A 75 7.90 48.81 10.62
CA ILE A 75 7.36 47.47 10.64
C ILE A 75 5.86 47.46 10.94
N SER A 76 5.43 48.32 11.89
CA SER A 76 4.02 48.44 12.29
C SER A 76 3.12 48.92 11.17
N LYS A 77 3.68 49.39 10.05
CA LYS A 77 2.96 49.84 8.83
C LYS A 77 3.41 49.07 7.57
N SER A 78 3.88 47.84 7.75
CA SER A 78 4.39 47.02 6.66
C SER A 78 3.32 46.10 5.99
N GLU A 79 2.05 46.56 5.95
CA GLU A 79 0.92 45.82 5.40
C GLU A 79 1.20 45.27 3.99
N SER A 80 1.76 46.13 3.12
CA SER A 80 2.09 45.78 1.73
C SER A 80 3.07 44.63 1.65
N LEU A 81 4.03 44.52 2.55
CA LEU A 81 5.02 43.43 2.59
C LEU A 81 4.36 42.11 2.98
N VAL A 82 3.64 42.09 4.11
CA VAL A 82 3.00 40.86 4.60
C VAL A 82 1.90 40.37 3.67
N ASP A 83 1.12 41.28 3.05
CA ASP A 83 0.09 40.92 2.08
C ASP A 83 0.70 40.37 0.78
N LYS A 84 1.81 40.94 0.32
CA LYS A 84 2.53 40.44 -0.86
C LYS A 84 3.10 39.03 -0.61
N ILE A 85 3.67 38.80 0.58
CA ILE A 85 4.14 37.46 0.94
C ILE A 85 2.98 36.49 0.99
N LYS A 86 1.86 36.83 1.65
CA LYS A 86 0.64 36.00 1.69
C LYS A 86 0.11 35.69 0.29
N SER A 87 0.01 36.71 -0.59
CA SER A 87 -0.49 36.50 -1.95
C SER A 87 0.37 35.56 -2.79
N ASN A 88 1.67 35.56 -2.57
CA ASN A 88 2.64 34.75 -3.31
C ASN A 88 2.78 33.33 -2.75
N SER A 89 2.74 33.20 -1.41
CA SER A 89 2.99 31.90 -0.72
C SER A 89 1.70 31.16 -0.33
N GLY A 90 0.57 31.88 -0.24
CA GLY A 90 -0.67 31.37 0.36
C GLY A 90 -0.58 31.17 1.90
N MET A 91 0.45 31.76 2.55
CA MET A 91 0.70 31.61 3.98
C MET A 91 0.52 32.92 4.71
N ASP A 92 -0.05 32.89 5.90
CA ASP A 92 -0.11 34.06 6.76
C ASP A 92 1.24 34.31 7.41
N VAL A 93 1.62 35.61 7.45
CA VAL A 93 2.88 36.07 8.01
C VAL A 93 2.60 37.09 9.11
N THR A 94 3.34 36.97 10.20
CA THR A 94 3.21 37.85 11.35
C THR A 94 4.59 38.23 11.91
N PHE A 95 4.75 39.50 12.25
CA PHE A 95 5.85 39.97 13.05
C PHE A 95 5.38 40.21 14.50
N PHE A 96 6.05 39.58 15.45
CA PHE A 96 5.87 39.81 16.88
C PHE A 96 7.05 40.63 17.42
N TYR A 97 6.76 41.65 18.24
CA TYR A 97 7.75 42.31 19.07
C TYR A 97 7.56 41.86 20.52
N GLY A 98 8.59 41.25 21.10
CA GLY A 98 8.36 40.39 22.23
C GLY A 98 7.32 39.30 21.88
N ASP A 99 6.32 39.19 22.73
CA ASP A 99 5.19 38.23 22.53
C ASP A 99 3.95 38.85 21.87
N GLU A 100 3.98 40.16 21.56
CA GLU A 100 2.85 40.90 21.01
C GLU A 100 2.89 40.94 19.48
N ARG A 101 1.74 40.69 18.85
CA ARG A 101 1.56 40.71 17.38
C ARG A 101 1.45 42.14 16.88
N ILE A 102 2.48 42.63 16.21
CA ILE A 102 2.59 44.03 15.74
C ILE A 102 2.08 44.19 14.31
N MET A 103 2.41 43.23 13.42
CA MET A 103 1.99 43.26 12.03
C MET A 103 1.65 41.83 11.57
N THR A 104 0.56 41.71 10.83
CA THR A 104 0.13 40.39 10.31
C THR A 104 -0.63 40.52 9.01
N SER A 105 -0.55 39.50 8.16
CA SER A 105 -1.45 39.33 7.01
C SER A 105 -2.76 38.61 7.37
N ALA A 106 -2.83 38.00 8.56
CA ALA A 106 -4.04 37.34 9.04
C ALA A 106 -5.12 38.39 9.36
N LYS A 107 -6.35 38.10 8.91
CA LYS A 107 -7.53 38.95 9.10
C LYS A 107 -8.62 38.15 9.78
N ASP A 108 -9.40 38.85 10.60
CA ASP A 108 -10.58 38.31 11.25
C ASP A 108 -11.77 38.21 10.25
N ALA A 109 -12.93 37.76 10.76
CA ALA A 109 -14.16 37.63 9.96
C ALA A 109 -14.69 38.96 9.41
N ASN A 110 -14.29 40.10 9.98
CA ASN A 110 -14.67 41.44 9.54
C ASN A 110 -13.71 42.00 8.48
N GLY A 111 -12.58 41.35 8.25
CA GLY A 111 -11.53 41.78 7.35
C GLY A 111 -10.46 42.65 8.02
N ASP A 112 -10.54 42.85 9.33
CA ASP A 112 -9.55 43.62 10.11
C ASP A 112 -8.35 42.72 10.48
N ARG A 113 -7.16 43.33 10.57
CA ARG A 113 -5.93 42.59 10.96
C ARG A 113 -5.97 42.22 12.44
N VAL A 114 -5.58 40.98 12.73
CA VAL A 114 -5.54 40.44 14.10
C VAL A 114 -4.28 40.97 14.81
N LEU A 115 -4.30 42.23 15.26
CA LEU A 115 -3.18 42.86 15.95
C LEU A 115 -3.32 42.78 17.48
N GLY A 116 -2.22 43.01 18.21
CA GLY A 116 -2.18 43.12 19.68
C GLY A 116 -2.37 41.83 20.45
N SER A 117 -2.64 40.71 19.78
CA SER A 117 -2.75 39.40 20.43
C SER A 117 -1.37 38.87 20.82
N ARG A 118 -1.30 38.10 21.93
CA ARG A 118 -0.05 37.54 22.45
C ARG A 118 0.17 36.09 22.05
N ALA A 119 1.43 35.76 21.89
CA ALA A 119 1.85 34.38 21.69
C ALA A 119 1.63 33.52 22.95
N GLY A 120 1.28 32.26 22.77
CA GLY A 120 1.09 31.36 23.91
C GLY A 120 2.40 31.04 24.65
N ASP A 121 2.30 30.73 25.97
CA ASP A 121 3.44 30.52 26.88
C ASP A 121 4.49 29.56 26.34
N LYS A 122 4.08 28.44 25.70
CA LYS A 122 5.00 27.46 25.13
C LYS A 122 5.86 28.05 24.01
N ILE A 123 5.28 28.95 23.20
CA ILE A 123 5.98 29.62 22.10
C ILE A 123 6.98 30.61 22.68
N VAL A 124 6.54 31.40 23.66
CA VAL A 124 7.39 32.34 24.37
C VAL A 124 8.59 31.63 25.00
N GLU A 125 8.38 30.53 25.69
CA GLU A 125 9.43 29.75 26.33
C GLU A 125 10.47 29.23 25.34
N LYS A 126 10.00 28.63 24.24
CA LYS A 126 10.89 28.02 23.24
C LYS A 126 11.60 29.06 22.38
N VAL A 127 10.87 30.04 21.87
CA VAL A 127 11.38 30.95 20.82
C VAL A 127 12.03 32.17 21.46
N LEU A 128 11.35 32.89 22.38
CA LEU A 128 11.85 34.13 22.92
C LEU A 128 12.89 33.91 24.02
N LYS A 129 12.69 32.90 24.89
CA LYS A 129 13.63 32.60 25.98
C LYS A 129 14.70 31.59 25.57
N GLY A 130 14.31 30.57 24.82
CA GLY A 130 15.22 29.51 24.39
C GLY A 130 15.99 29.79 23.10
N GLY A 131 15.55 30.75 22.30
CA GLY A 131 16.19 31.07 21.00
C GLY A 131 16.04 29.98 19.95
N GLU A 132 15.09 29.05 20.15
CA GLU A 132 14.88 27.94 19.25
C GLU A 132 13.84 28.29 18.17
N GLU A 133 14.07 27.83 16.95
CA GLU A 133 13.00 27.76 15.95
C GLU A 133 11.96 26.75 16.40
N TYR A 134 10.67 27.03 16.22
CA TYR A 134 9.61 26.14 16.69
C TYR A 134 8.51 25.94 15.67
N PHE A 135 8.30 24.67 15.32
CA PHE A 135 7.15 24.24 14.51
C PHE A 135 6.03 23.70 15.41
N SER A 136 4.80 24.08 15.10
CA SER A 136 3.59 23.56 15.74
C SER A 136 2.54 23.16 14.70
N SER A 137 1.97 21.97 14.88
CA SER A 137 0.88 21.48 14.01
C SER A 137 -0.51 21.96 14.44
N ALA A 138 -0.62 22.78 15.50
CA ALA A 138 -1.91 23.22 16.04
C ALA A 138 -1.77 24.59 16.72
N VAL A 139 -1.60 25.65 15.93
CA VAL A 139 -1.65 27.03 16.39
C VAL A 139 -3.05 27.57 16.16
N SER A 140 -3.72 28.05 17.21
CA SER A 140 -5.04 28.69 17.07
C SER A 140 -4.89 30.16 16.69
N ILE A 141 -5.51 30.58 15.58
CA ILE A 141 -5.66 31.96 15.17
C ILE A 141 -7.15 32.17 14.93
N GLU A 142 -7.78 33.07 15.68
CA GLU A 142 -9.23 33.35 15.60
C GLU A 142 -10.10 32.09 15.63
N GLY A 143 -9.72 31.08 16.47
CA GLY A 143 -10.44 29.83 16.59
C GLY A 143 -10.18 28.81 15.48
N GLU A 144 -9.42 29.17 14.45
CA GLU A 144 -9.00 28.22 13.41
C GLU A 144 -7.62 27.65 13.72
N LEU A 145 -7.47 26.32 13.51
CA LEU A 145 -6.20 25.63 13.69
C LEU A 145 -5.32 25.79 12.45
N ASN A 146 -4.06 26.11 12.69
CA ASN A 146 -3.05 26.32 11.66
C ASN A 146 -1.79 25.52 11.97
N TYR A 147 -1.08 25.08 10.94
CA TYR A 147 0.34 24.79 11.04
C TYR A 147 1.07 26.11 11.17
N GLY A 148 2.00 26.21 12.12
CA GLY A 148 2.75 27.42 12.38
C GLY A 148 4.22 27.17 12.60
N TYR A 149 5.04 28.06 12.07
CA TYR A 149 6.48 28.09 12.27
C TYR A 149 6.87 29.43 12.89
N PHE A 150 7.65 29.38 13.94
CA PHE A 150 8.14 30.54 14.66
C PHE A 150 9.66 30.60 14.59
N MET A 151 10.19 31.74 14.16
CA MET A 151 11.62 32.00 14.02
C MET A 151 12.00 33.21 14.89
N PRO A 152 12.99 33.10 15.78
CA PRO A 152 13.41 34.23 16.60
C PRO A 152 14.01 35.36 15.75
N VAL A 153 13.74 36.59 16.13
CA VAL A 153 14.33 37.81 15.55
C VAL A 153 15.34 38.40 16.52
N HIS A 154 16.56 38.55 16.05
CA HIS A 154 17.66 39.04 16.84
C HIS A 154 17.95 40.52 16.55
N GLN A 155 18.41 41.25 17.55
CA GLN A 155 18.96 42.60 17.38
C GLN A 155 20.31 42.51 16.64
N ASN A 156 20.66 43.57 15.92
CA ASN A 156 21.93 43.61 15.18
C ASN A 156 23.14 44.00 16.07
N ASP A 157 22.92 44.18 17.37
CA ASP A 157 23.95 44.52 18.31
C ASP A 157 24.86 43.32 18.69
N SER A 158 25.92 43.61 19.44
CA SER A 158 26.88 42.60 19.87
C SER A 158 26.31 41.58 20.84
N ASP A 159 25.16 41.85 21.47
CA ASP A 159 24.56 40.98 22.48
C ASP A 159 23.60 39.97 21.87
N ASN A 160 23.31 40.08 20.55
CA ASN A 160 22.43 39.17 19.82
C ASN A 160 21.09 38.91 20.54
N GLN A 161 20.54 39.97 21.16
CA GLN A 161 19.32 39.89 21.96
C GLN A 161 18.11 39.53 21.08
N ILE A 162 17.27 38.60 21.54
CA ILE A 162 16.01 38.25 20.87
C ILE A 162 14.98 39.34 21.21
N ILE A 163 14.50 40.05 20.17
CA ILE A 163 13.54 41.16 20.31
C ILE A 163 12.11 40.77 19.94
N GLY A 164 11.94 39.64 19.32
CA GLY A 164 10.65 39.17 18.85
C GLY A 164 10.77 37.89 18.02
N MET A 165 9.78 37.66 17.19
CA MET A 165 9.77 36.49 16.31
C MET A 165 8.94 36.72 15.05
N ILE A 166 9.32 36.06 13.97
CA ILE A 166 8.47 35.89 12.78
C ILE A 166 7.63 34.61 12.94
N PHE A 167 6.34 34.74 12.73
CA PHE A 167 5.44 33.62 12.59
C PHE A 167 4.98 33.49 11.14
N VAL A 168 4.97 32.25 10.63
CA VAL A 168 4.33 31.91 9.35
C VAL A 168 3.37 30.75 9.60
N GLY A 169 2.14 30.89 9.07
CA GLY A 169 1.10 29.90 9.27
C GLY A 169 0.30 29.56 8.02
N THR A 170 -0.26 28.37 7.99
CA THR A 170 -1.18 27.95 6.95
C THR A 170 -2.32 27.14 7.56
N ASN A 171 -3.54 27.27 6.98
CA ASN A 171 -4.73 26.66 7.52
C ASN A 171 -4.62 25.12 7.52
N LEU A 172 -4.81 24.51 8.70
CA LEU A 172 -4.70 23.08 8.92
C LEU A 172 -5.77 22.30 8.14
N LYS A 173 -7.03 22.79 8.12
CA LYS A 173 -8.15 22.11 7.44
C LYS A 173 -7.90 22.00 5.94
N GLU A 174 -7.38 23.07 5.32
CA GLU A 174 -7.08 23.06 3.87
C GLU A 174 -6.00 22.04 3.54
N LYS A 175 -4.92 22.02 4.31
CA LYS A 175 -3.82 21.06 4.12
C LYS A 175 -4.24 19.62 4.40
N GLU A 176 -5.02 19.40 5.47
CA GLU A 176 -5.59 18.07 5.73
C GLU A 176 -6.56 17.59 4.64
N ALA A 177 -7.34 18.48 4.03
CA ALA A 177 -8.21 18.13 2.93
C ALA A 177 -7.41 17.62 1.71
N VAL A 178 -6.28 18.24 1.40
CA VAL A 178 -5.34 17.78 0.36
C VAL A 178 -4.77 16.40 0.71
N VAL A 179 -4.29 16.23 1.94
CA VAL A 179 -3.76 14.93 2.42
C VAL A 179 -4.82 13.84 2.31
N LYS A 180 -6.05 14.09 2.78
CA LYS A 180 -7.17 13.14 2.68
C LYS A 180 -7.48 12.76 1.23
N ARG A 181 -7.45 13.74 0.30
CA ARG A 181 -7.67 13.48 -1.14
C ARG A 181 -6.59 12.57 -1.71
N ILE A 182 -5.31 12.85 -1.42
CA ILE A 182 -4.18 12.03 -1.86
C ILE A 182 -4.31 10.61 -1.30
N LEU A 183 -4.53 10.48 0.01
CA LEU A 183 -4.69 9.19 0.67
C LEU A 183 -5.87 8.39 0.11
N SER A 184 -7.03 9.03 -0.09
CA SER A 184 -8.20 8.34 -0.65
C SER A 184 -7.96 7.83 -2.07
N SER A 185 -7.27 8.62 -2.91
CA SER A 185 -6.89 8.23 -4.26
C SER A 185 -5.95 7.02 -4.27
N ILE A 186 -4.90 7.04 -3.44
CA ILE A 186 -3.95 5.94 -3.34
C ILE A 186 -4.63 4.68 -2.75
N CYS A 187 -5.38 4.83 -1.66
CA CYS A 187 -6.09 3.71 -1.04
C CYS A 187 -7.11 3.07 -1.99
N SER A 188 -7.85 3.88 -2.76
CA SER A 188 -8.80 3.35 -3.74
C SER A 188 -8.10 2.55 -4.85
N SER A 189 -6.96 3.02 -5.35
CA SER A 189 -6.18 2.30 -6.36
C SER A 189 -5.65 0.96 -5.82
N VAL A 190 -5.14 0.92 -4.59
CA VAL A 190 -4.69 -0.31 -3.93
C VAL A 190 -5.85 -1.31 -3.77
N ILE A 191 -7.02 -0.84 -3.34
CA ILE A 191 -8.22 -1.67 -3.20
C ILE A 191 -8.64 -2.27 -4.55
N VAL A 192 -8.66 -1.48 -5.63
CA VAL A 192 -9.01 -1.96 -6.98
C VAL A 192 -8.04 -3.06 -7.43
N VAL A 193 -6.73 -2.84 -7.29
CA VAL A 193 -5.72 -3.85 -7.64
C VAL A 193 -5.91 -5.12 -6.81
N MET A 194 -6.17 -4.99 -5.52
CA MET A 194 -6.40 -6.11 -4.60
C MET A 194 -7.64 -6.92 -5.04
N LEU A 195 -8.74 -6.25 -5.41
CA LEU A 195 -9.96 -6.93 -5.90
C LEU A 195 -9.71 -7.68 -7.20
N ILE A 196 -8.94 -7.11 -8.12
CA ILE A 196 -8.54 -7.80 -9.38
C ILE A 196 -7.72 -9.05 -9.05
N CYS A 197 -6.70 -8.94 -8.17
CA CYS A 197 -5.88 -10.08 -7.76
C CYS A 197 -6.72 -11.19 -7.08
N ILE A 198 -7.67 -10.81 -6.23
CA ILE A 198 -8.60 -11.77 -5.58
C ILE A 198 -9.46 -12.47 -6.63
N ALA A 199 -10.03 -11.74 -7.58
CA ALA A 199 -10.86 -12.32 -8.64
C ALA A 199 -10.08 -13.33 -9.51
N VAL A 200 -8.84 -12.97 -9.89
CA VAL A 200 -7.92 -13.86 -10.62
C VAL A 200 -7.57 -15.08 -9.77
N GLY A 201 -7.24 -14.89 -8.51
CA GLY A 201 -6.90 -15.96 -7.55
C GLY A 201 -8.06 -16.97 -7.38
N ILE A 202 -9.30 -16.48 -7.23
CA ILE A 202 -10.50 -17.33 -7.12
C ILE A 202 -10.68 -18.16 -8.40
N ARG A 203 -10.47 -17.55 -9.56
CA ARG A 203 -10.63 -18.21 -10.86
C ARG A 203 -9.57 -19.30 -11.07
N LEU A 204 -8.31 -18.99 -10.75
CA LEU A 204 -7.21 -19.94 -10.83
C LEU A 204 -7.39 -21.11 -9.85
N ALA A 205 -7.69 -20.82 -8.58
CA ALA A 205 -7.92 -21.84 -7.56
C ALA A 205 -9.09 -22.76 -7.91
N GLY A 206 -10.16 -22.21 -8.48
CA GLY A 206 -11.31 -22.98 -8.96
C GLY A 206 -10.93 -23.91 -10.11
N SER A 207 -10.19 -23.43 -11.10
CA SER A 207 -9.73 -24.22 -12.25
C SER A 207 -8.78 -25.34 -11.82
N MET A 208 -7.76 -25.02 -11.02
CA MET A 208 -6.80 -26.02 -10.51
C MET A 208 -7.49 -27.10 -9.67
N SER A 209 -8.33 -26.69 -8.71
CA SER A 209 -9.05 -27.65 -7.85
C SER A 209 -9.94 -28.60 -8.64
N ARG A 210 -10.61 -28.11 -9.68
CA ARG A 210 -11.46 -28.95 -10.56
C ARG A 210 -10.60 -29.95 -11.34
N ASN A 211 -9.52 -29.49 -11.95
CA ASN A 211 -8.63 -30.34 -12.73
C ASN A 211 -7.98 -31.44 -11.89
N ILE A 212 -7.47 -31.09 -10.70
CA ILE A 212 -6.89 -32.07 -9.74
C ILE A 212 -7.95 -33.10 -9.34
N LYS A 213 -9.18 -32.67 -9.02
CA LYS A 213 -10.26 -33.58 -8.63
C LYS A 213 -10.60 -34.55 -9.76
N THR A 214 -10.65 -34.07 -11.01
CA THR A 214 -10.91 -34.93 -12.21
C THR A 214 -9.78 -35.95 -12.35
N SER A 215 -8.50 -35.55 -12.23
CA SER A 215 -7.37 -36.47 -12.32
C SER A 215 -7.40 -37.55 -11.22
N ILE A 216 -7.73 -37.17 -9.98
CA ILE A 216 -7.87 -38.14 -8.88
C ILE A 216 -9.00 -39.14 -9.17
N GLN A 217 -10.13 -38.70 -9.70
CA GLN A 217 -11.24 -39.58 -10.04
C GLN A 217 -10.89 -40.55 -11.17
N LEU A 218 -10.12 -40.11 -12.18
CA LEU A 218 -9.66 -40.96 -13.27
C LEU A 218 -8.72 -42.07 -12.75
N VAL A 219 -7.72 -41.68 -11.94
CA VAL A 219 -6.79 -42.64 -11.33
C VAL A 219 -7.53 -43.61 -10.38
N GLY A 220 -8.51 -43.13 -9.63
CA GLY A 220 -9.34 -43.96 -8.76
C GLY A 220 -10.13 -45.02 -9.53
N ARG A 221 -10.76 -44.66 -10.66
CA ARG A 221 -11.45 -45.62 -11.50
C ARG A 221 -10.53 -46.67 -12.11
N LEU A 222 -9.32 -46.28 -12.53
CA LEU A 222 -8.31 -47.23 -13.01
C LEU A 222 -7.88 -48.20 -11.90
N ALA A 223 -7.72 -47.74 -10.68
CA ALA A 223 -7.37 -48.56 -9.53
C ALA A 223 -8.50 -49.58 -9.18
N GLU A 224 -9.76 -49.26 -9.46
CA GLU A 224 -10.93 -50.14 -9.32
C GLU A 224 -11.05 -51.14 -10.49
N GLY A 225 -10.10 -51.13 -11.44
CA GLY A 225 -10.11 -52.04 -12.59
C GLY A 225 -11.01 -51.56 -13.74
N ASN A 226 -11.60 -50.35 -13.63
CA ASN A 226 -12.40 -49.79 -14.73
C ASN A 226 -11.47 -49.14 -15.75
N LEU A 227 -11.24 -49.84 -16.85
CA LEU A 227 -10.41 -49.38 -17.96
C LEU A 227 -11.20 -48.55 -19.00
N ASP A 228 -12.52 -48.41 -18.83
CA ASP A 228 -13.34 -47.60 -19.73
C ASP A 228 -13.43 -46.15 -19.23
N VAL A 229 -12.25 -45.55 -18.99
CA VAL A 229 -12.11 -44.15 -18.59
C VAL A 229 -11.73 -43.30 -19.79
N TRP A 230 -12.43 -42.15 -19.91
CA TRP A 230 -12.16 -41.17 -20.95
C TRP A 230 -11.60 -39.88 -20.33
N VAL A 231 -10.60 -39.31 -20.97
CA VAL A 231 -9.95 -38.03 -20.54
C VAL A 231 -10.30 -36.96 -21.56
N ASP A 232 -10.79 -35.81 -21.06
CA ASP A 232 -11.12 -34.67 -21.92
C ASP A 232 -9.89 -34.19 -22.70
N ASP A 233 -10.00 -34.04 -24.01
CA ASP A 233 -8.96 -33.52 -24.90
C ASP A 233 -8.40 -32.17 -24.45
N LYS A 234 -9.21 -31.35 -23.77
CA LYS A 234 -8.76 -30.09 -23.20
C LYS A 234 -7.73 -30.27 -22.09
N LEU A 235 -7.78 -31.37 -21.35
CA LEU A 235 -6.77 -31.67 -20.31
C LEU A 235 -5.50 -32.22 -20.97
N LEU A 236 -5.60 -33.03 -22.01
CA LEU A 236 -4.45 -33.58 -22.75
C LEU A 236 -3.63 -32.51 -23.47
N LYS A 237 -4.29 -31.46 -23.98
CA LYS A 237 -3.65 -30.35 -24.69
C LYS A 237 -2.97 -29.34 -23.76
N LYS A 238 -3.17 -29.45 -22.45
CA LYS A 238 -2.47 -28.60 -21.50
C LYS A 238 -0.98 -28.90 -21.47
N LYS A 239 -0.18 -27.80 -21.38
CA LYS A 239 1.30 -27.88 -21.29
C LYS A 239 1.82 -27.80 -19.85
N ASP A 240 0.92 -27.85 -18.88
CA ASP A 240 1.22 -27.83 -17.43
C ASP A 240 1.27 -29.27 -16.86
N GLU A 241 1.55 -29.37 -15.57
CA GLU A 241 1.64 -30.62 -14.80
C GLU A 241 0.32 -31.41 -14.84
N ILE A 242 -0.81 -30.72 -14.99
CA ILE A 242 -2.13 -31.35 -15.14
C ILE A 242 -2.24 -32.06 -16.50
N GLY A 243 -1.72 -31.45 -17.55
CA GLY A 243 -1.66 -32.08 -18.88
C GLY A 243 -0.73 -33.29 -18.89
N GLU A 244 0.41 -33.21 -18.22
CA GLU A 244 1.35 -34.34 -18.07
C GLU A 244 0.71 -35.50 -17.31
N LEU A 245 0.10 -35.20 -16.15
CA LEU A 245 -0.63 -36.22 -15.38
C LEU A 245 -1.75 -36.89 -16.19
N SER A 246 -2.47 -36.13 -17.00
CA SER A 246 -3.53 -36.66 -17.87
C SER A 246 -2.99 -37.62 -18.94
N ARG A 247 -1.86 -37.28 -19.57
CA ARG A 247 -1.18 -38.16 -20.56
C ARG A 247 -0.66 -39.44 -19.92
N VAL A 248 0.02 -39.33 -18.76
CA VAL A 248 0.50 -40.51 -18.01
C VAL A 248 -0.65 -41.41 -17.61
N THR A 249 -1.80 -40.87 -17.21
CA THR A 249 -2.99 -41.63 -16.84
C THR A 249 -3.55 -42.42 -18.04
N ILE A 250 -3.56 -41.83 -19.24
CA ILE A 250 -3.95 -42.53 -20.46
C ILE A 250 -2.96 -43.64 -20.81
N THR A 251 -1.67 -43.37 -20.77
CA THR A 251 -0.64 -44.38 -21.01
C THR A 251 -0.81 -45.57 -20.05
N LEU A 252 -1.04 -45.31 -18.77
CA LEU A 252 -1.30 -46.38 -17.79
C LEU A 252 -2.53 -47.22 -18.15
N ARG A 253 -3.65 -46.57 -18.52
CA ARG A 253 -4.87 -47.27 -18.98
C ARG A 253 -4.58 -48.16 -20.15
N ASP A 254 -3.88 -47.67 -21.18
CA ASP A 254 -3.61 -48.37 -22.40
C ASP A 254 -2.68 -49.58 -22.18
N THR A 255 -1.66 -49.41 -21.33
CA THR A 255 -0.77 -50.48 -20.88
C THR A 255 -1.57 -51.58 -20.14
N MET A 256 -2.42 -51.18 -19.19
CA MET A 256 -3.28 -52.15 -18.46
C MET A 256 -4.21 -52.91 -19.41
N ARG A 257 -4.84 -52.24 -20.37
CA ARG A 257 -5.68 -52.88 -21.41
C ARG A 257 -4.90 -53.91 -22.25
N SER A 258 -3.68 -53.53 -22.68
CA SER A 258 -2.81 -54.45 -23.44
C SER A 258 -2.43 -55.68 -22.62
N THR A 259 -2.01 -55.48 -21.37
CA THR A 259 -1.64 -56.59 -20.48
C THR A 259 -2.81 -57.54 -20.21
N ILE A 260 -4.01 -57.00 -19.94
CA ILE A 260 -5.20 -57.83 -19.73
C ILE A 260 -5.56 -58.61 -20.99
N LYS A 261 -5.45 -58.00 -22.19
CA LYS A 261 -5.67 -58.68 -23.45
C LYS A 261 -4.69 -59.83 -23.64
N GLU A 262 -3.40 -59.59 -23.43
CA GLU A 262 -2.36 -60.63 -23.53
C GLU A 262 -2.61 -61.80 -22.55
N ILE A 263 -3.00 -61.51 -21.31
CA ILE A 263 -3.36 -62.55 -20.32
C ILE A 263 -4.57 -63.35 -20.82
N THR A 264 -5.60 -62.67 -21.36
CA THR A 264 -6.81 -63.33 -21.87
C THR A 264 -6.48 -64.22 -23.08
N ASP A 265 -5.66 -63.75 -24.01
CA ASP A 265 -5.25 -64.48 -25.18
C ASP A 265 -4.37 -65.72 -24.79
N ASN A 266 -3.46 -65.53 -23.86
CA ASN A 266 -2.65 -66.63 -23.28
C ASN A 266 -3.52 -67.65 -22.54
N ALA A 267 -4.53 -67.25 -21.79
CA ALA A 267 -5.44 -68.16 -21.09
C ALA A 267 -6.28 -68.97 -22.08
N LYS A 268 -6.72 -68.40 -23.21
CA LYS A 268 -7.40 -69.13 -24.29
C LYS A 268 -6.49 -70.14 -24.92
N ALA A 269 -5.25 -69.76 -25.26
CA ALA A 269 -4.31 -70.72 -25.89
C ALA A 269 -3.97 -71.87 -24.88
N LEU A 270 -3.89 -71.57 -23.59
CA LEU A 270 -3.69 -72.64 -22.59
C LEU A 270 -4.88 -73.56 -22.49
N LEU A 271 -6.11 -73.07 -22.58
CA LEU A 271 -7.33 -73.88 -22.59
C LEU A 271 -7.41 -74.78 -23.84
N GLU A 272 -7.11 -74.29 -25.02
CA GLU A 272 -7.04 -75.07 -26.28
C GLU A 272 -5.97 -76.15 -26.17
N ALA A 273 -4.78 -75.86 -25.70
CA ALA A 273 -3.73 -76.85 -25.48
C ALA A 273 -4.13 -77.90 -24.43
N SER A 274 -4.84 -77.56 -23.40
CA SER A 274 -5.36 -78.52 -22.40
C SER A 274 -6.43 -79.41 -22.98
N GLN A 275 -7.31 -78.92 -23.85
CA GLN A 275 -8.31 -79.75 -24.55
C GLN A 275 -7.67 -80.74 -25.54
N LEU A 276 -6.64 -80.25 -26.26
CA LEU A 276 -5.89 -81.18 -27.19
C LEU A 276 -5.16 -82.27 -26.39
N LEU A 277 -4.56 -81.99 -25.27
CA LEU A 277 -3.93 -82.93 -24.38
C LEU A 277 -4.95 -83.97 -23.85
N GLY A 278 -6.14 -83.51 -23.45
CA GLY A 278 -7.24 -84.35 -23.00
C GLY A 278 -7.64 -85.33 -24.08
N THR A 279 -7.87 -84.85 -25.33
CA THR A 279 -8.24 -85.68 -26.49
C THR A 279 -7.11 -86.72 -26.84
N ALA A 280 -5.85 -86.30 -26.76
CA ALA A 280 -4.73 -87.23 -27.01
C ALA A 280 -4.63 -88.31 -25.94
N ALA A 281 -4.84 -87.94 -24.65
CA ALA A 281 -4.88 -88.90 -23.53
C ALA A 281 -6.04 -89.96 -23.70
N ASP A 282 -7.23 -89.47 -24.09
CA ASP A 282 -8.38 -90.36 -24.35
C ASP A 282 -8.12 -91.31 -25.54
N ASN A 283 -7.54 -90.79 -26.62
CA ASN A 283 -7.14 -91.61 -27.76
C ASN A 283 -6.07 -92.65 -27.39
N THR A 284 -5.11 -92.27 -26.59
CA THR A 284 -4.04 -93.18 -26.08
C THR A 284 -4.65 -94.26 -25.17
N ASN A 285 -5.60 -93.96 -24.36
CA ASN A 285 -6.29 -94.88 -23.47
C ASN A 285 -7.19 -95.84 -24.29
N GLY A 286 -7.84 -95.36 -25.37
CA GLY A 286 -8.59 -96.18 -26.32
C GLY A 286 -7.70 -97.21 -27.04
N THR A 287 -6.57 -96.76 -27.59
CA THR A 287 -5.60 -97.66 -28.29
C THR A 287 -4.95 -98.65 -27.34
N MET A 288 -4.69 -98.31 -26.08
CA MET A 288 -4.20 -99.28 -25.08
C MET A 288 -5.24 -100.28 -24.68
N ASN A 289 -6.54 -99.96 -24.65
CA ASN A 289 -7.59 -100.92 -24.39
C ASN A 289 -7.81 -101.90 -25.57
N ASP A 290 -7.68 -101.37 -26.79
CA ASP A 290 -7.78 -102.21 -27.99
C ASP A 290 -6.55 -103.15 -28.13
N ALA A 291 -5.36 -102.74 -27.69
CA ALA A 291 -4.16 -103.64 -27.65
C ALA A 291 -4.21 -104.72 -26.59
N ARG A 292 -5.13 -104.65 -25.64
CA ARG A 292 -5.31 -105.62 -24.52
C ARG A 292 -6.40 -106.68 -24.82
N ARG A 293 -7.15 -106.55 -25.89
CA ARG A 293 -8.09 -107.51 -26.38
C ARG A 293 -7.46 -108.41 -27.46
#